data_4987e7670f222cc897eefcdd48c50847
#
_entry.id   4987e7670f222cc897eefcdd48c50847
#
_cell.length_a   1.000
_cell.length_b   1.000
_cell.length_c   1.000
_cell.angle_alpha   90.00
_cell.angle_beta   90.00
_cell.angle_gamma   90.00
#
_symmetry.space_group_name_H-M   'P 1'
#
loop_
_entity.id
_entity.type
_entity.pdbx_description
1 polymer ?
#
loop_
_entity_poly.entity_id
_entity_poly.type
_entity_poly.pdbx_seq_one_letter_code
_entity_poly.pdbx_strand_id
1 'polypeptide(L)'
;MKLICPSCGASNEEVRFSGPFCMRCKPVHISLPKKVEYQICPRCGRMRFKGNWIEFSEAKIEEDVASKCRGEFLRATYSLKEQRATFFVGDRKEMHRLEMPLAVGLVKALCPDCSRKSSGYFEAIIQLRGKPSSVKRYARLFKKILSRKTFISKEEERKEGADLYVGNSKELISLLREMGIRAHVSRKLAGQREGKRLYRTTFLIRFSK
;
A
#
# COMPACT_ATOMS: atom_id res chain seq x y z
N MET A 1 -35.41 -43.01 -14.88
CA MET A 1 -36.26 -41.85 -15.20
C MET A 1 -35.41 -40.85 -15.99
N LYS A 2 -35.83 -40.49 -17.18
CA LYS A 2 -35.06 -39.55 -18.05
C LYS A 2 -35.35 -38.12 -17.57
N LEU A 3 -34.33 -37.41 -17.12
CA LEU A 3 -34.42 -36.01 -16.72
C LEU A 3 -33.94 -35.15 -17.88
N ILE A 4 -34.68 -34.08 -18.19
CA ILE A 4 -34.33 -33.09 -19.21
C ILE A 4 -34.18 -31.73 -18.49
N CYS A 5 -33.08 -31.04 -18.73
CA CYS A 5 -32.84 -29.73 -18.16
C CYS A 5 -33.82 -28.70 -18.73
N PRO A 6 -34.61 -28.01 -17.90
CA PRO A 6 -35.61 -27.06 -18.39
C PRO A 6 -34.97 -25.80 -19.01
N SER A 7 -33.69 -25.53 -18.79
CA SER A 7 -32.97 -24.38 -19.32
C SER A 7 -32.30 -24.61 -20.66
N CYS A 8 -31.72 -25.80 -20.88
CA CYS A 8 -30.90 -26.06 -22.09
C CYS A 8 -31.30 -27.33 -22.85
N GLY A 9 -32.29 -28.11 -22.37
CA GLY A 9 -32.75 -29.34 -23.00
C GLY A 9 -31.82 -30.57 -22.88
N ALA A 10 -30.65 -30.44 -22.25
CA ALA A 10 -29.73 -31.55 -22.07
C ALA A 10 -30.31 -32.64 -21.17
N SER A 11 -30.05 -33.93 -21.50
CA SER A 11 -30.52 -35.07 -20.72
C SER A 11 -29.53 -35.51 -19.65
N ASN A 12 -30.02 -36.22 -18.62
CA ASN A 12 -29.17 -36.81 -17.59
C ASN A 12 -28.28 -37.97 -18.09
N GLU A 13 -28.44 -38.38 -19.31
CA GLU A 13 -27.58 -39.34 -20.01
C GLU A 13 -26.32 -38.65 -20.57
N GLU A 14 -26.41 -37.35 -20.87
CA GLU A 14 -25.34 -36.53 -21.47
C GLU A 14 -24.54 -35.70 -20.41
N VAL A 15 -25.27 -35.19 -19.42
CA VAL A 15 -24.67 -34.29 -18.40
C VAL A 15 -25.23 -34.62 -17.02
N ARG A 16 -24.44 -34.28 -15.99
CA ARG A 16 -24.88 -34.46 -14.60
C ARG A 16 -25.95 -33.46 -14.22
N PHE A 17 -26.84 -33.88 -13.34
CA PHE A 17 -27.91 -33.07 -12.76
C PHE A 17 -27.69 -32.80 -11.27
N SER A 18 -28.16 -31.63 -10.83
CA SER A 18 -28.29 -31.27 -9.41
C SER A 18 -29.73 -30.73 -9.23
N GLY A 19 -30.61 -31.57 -8.70
CA GLY A 19 -32.05 -31.30 -8.71
C GLY A 19 -32.62 -31.30 -10.14
N PRO A 20 -33.51 -30.36 -10.49
CA PRO A 20 -34.15 -30.30 -11.80
C PRO A 20 -33.26 -29.77 -12.93
N PHE A 21 -32.08 -29.18 -12.61
CA PHE A 21 -31.19 -28.56 -13.58
C PHE A 21 -29.92 -29.38 -13.80
N CYS A 22 -29.39 -29.36 -15.02
CA CYS A 22 -28.03 -29.86 -15.26
C CYS A 22 -27.01 -28.96 -14.54
N MET A 23 -25.81 -29.51 -14.30
CA MET A 23 -24.76 -28.77 -13.57
C MET A 23 -24.36 -27.43 -14.20
N ARG A 24 -24.54 -27.29 -15.55
CA ARG A 24 -24.26 -26.03 -16.26
C ARG A 24 -25.34 -24.97 -16.04
N CYS A 25 -26.59 -25.39 -15.89
CA CYS A 25 -27.76 -24.50 -15.76
C CYS A 25 -28.27 -24.34 -14.32
N LYS A 26 -27.65 -25.06 -13.36
CA LYS A 26 -28.01 -24.93 -11.96
C LYS A 26 -27.89 -23.46 -11.52
N PRO A 27 -28.96 -22.85 -11.00
CA PRO A 27 -28.87 -21.50 -10.46
C PRO A 27 -27.84 -21.45 -9.34
N VAL A 28 -26.90 -20.52 -9.46
CA VAL A 28 -25.83 -20.34 -8.46
C VAL A 28 -26.05 -19.02 -7.75
N HIS A 29 -26.05 -19.05 -6.43
CA HIS A 29 -26.23 -17.85 -5.64
C HIS A 29 -24.85 -17.26 -5.34
N ILE A 30 -24.50 -16.15 -6.01
CA ILE A 30 -23.27 -15.41 -5.80
C ILE A 30 -23.60 -13.99 -5.38
N SER A 31 -23.04 -13.56 -4.26
CA SER A 31 -23.16 -12.20 -3.73
C SER A 31 -21.85 -11.45 -3.93
N LEU A 32 -21.92 -10.35 -4.68
CA LEU A 32 -20.81 -9.42 -4.86
C LEU A 32 -20.82 -8.33 -3.77
N PRO A 33 -19.67 -7.80 -3.38
CA PRO A 33 -19.61 -6.66 -2.49
C PRO A 33 -20.21 -5.43 -3.17
N LYS A 34 -21.09 -4.69 -2.47
CA LYS A 34 -21.82 -3.54 -3.02
C LYS A 34 -20.91 -2.38 -3.45
N LYS A 35 -19.85 -2.13 -2.72
CA LYS A 35 -18.88 -1.06 -3.00
C LYS A 35 -17.50 -1.47 -2.54
N VAL A 36 -16.53 -1.39 -3.44
CA VAL A 36 -15.12 -1.64 -3.12
C VAL A 36 -14.30 -0.46 -3.60
N GLU A 37 -13.60 0.19 -2.69
CA GLU A 37 -12.77 1.36 -2.99
C GLU A 37 -11.42 1.24 -2.26
N TYR A 38 -10.35 1.62 -2.95
CA TYR A 38 -9.01 1.74 -2.37
C TYR A 38 -8.50 3.16 -2.52
N GLN A 39 -7.88 3.69 -1.47
CA GLN A 39 -7.25 5.00 -1.50
C GLN A 39 -5.84 4.91 -2.05
N ILE A 40 -5.51 5.77 -3.01
CA ILE A 40 -4.16 5.86 -3.61
C ILE A 40 -3.61 7.26 -3.41
N CYS A 41 -2.37 7.33 -2.91
CA CYS A 41 -1.70 8.60 -2.75
C CYS A 41 -1.20 9.13 -4.11
N PRO A 42 -1.70 10.29 -4.59
CA PRO A 42 -1.30 10.82 -5.89
C PRO A 42 0.16 11.30 -5.93
N ARG A 43 0.82 11.44 -4.77
CA ARG A 43 2.21 11.91 -4.69
C ARG A 43 3.25 10.80 -4.66
N CYS A 44 2.99 9.70 -3.95
CA CYS A 44 3.95 8.62 -3.80
C CYS A 44 3.48 7.27 -4.33
N GLY A 45 2.26 7.19 -4.87
CA GLY A 45 1.69 5.97 -5.42
C GLY A 45 1.29 4.91 -4.39
N ARG A 46 1.58 5.09 -3.09
CA ARG A 46 1.18 4.12 -2.07
C ARG A 46 -0.34 4.01 -1.98
N MET A 47 -0.83 2.81 -1.72
CA MET A 47 -2.24 2.53 -1.48
C MET A 47 -2.53 2.27 -0.01
N ARG A 48 -3.75 2.60 0.43
CA ARG A 48 -4.24 2.23 1.76
C ARG A 48 -4.87 0.85 1.71
N PHE A 49 -4.27 -0.10 2.44
CA PHE A 49 -4.71 -1.47 2.50
C PHE A 49 -4.79 -1.94 3.96
N LYS A 50 -5.97 -2.42 4.39
CA LYS A 50 -6.23 -2.87 5.78
C LYS A 50 -5.72 -1.88 6.84
N GLY A 51 -6.00 -0.58 6.60
CA GLY A 51 -5.62 0.50 7.53
C GLY A 51 -4.21 1.09 7.33
N ASN A 52 -3.30 0.40 6.64
CA ASN A 52 -1.91 0.80 6.43
C ASN A 52 -1.66 1.34 5.01
N TRP A 53 -0.70 2.26 4.87
CA TRP A 53 -0.21 2.72 3.58
C TRP A 53 0.97 1.87 3.14
N ILE A 54 0.77 1.09 2.08
CA ILE A 54 1.76 0.15 1.51
C ILE A 54 2.06 0.52 0.05
N GLU A 55 3.07 -0.07 -0.54
CA GLU A 55 3.32 0.02 -1.98
C GLU A 55 2.12 -0.52 -2.76
N PHE A 56 1.83 0.11 -3.91
CA PHE A 56 0.71 -0.30 -4.76
C PHE A 56 0.94 -1.72 -5.27
N SER A 57 -0.08 -2.54 -5.16
CA SER A 57 -0.05 -3.93 -5.64
C SER A 57 -1.42 -4.34 -6.14
N GLU A 58 -1.54 -4.56 -7.44
CA GLU A 58 -2.76 -5.07 -8.07
C GLU A 58 -3.15 -6.42 -7.50
N ALA A 59 -2.17 -7.32 -7.34
CA ALA A 59 -2.42 -8.66 -6.82
C ALA A 59 -3.09 -8.67 -5.43
N LYS A 60 -2.68 -7.75 -4.52
CA LYS A 60 -3.34 -7.62 -3.22
C LYS A 60 -4.77 -7.10 -3.32
N ILE A 61 -5.05 -6.21 -4.26
CA ILE A 61 -6.41 -5.72 -4.51
C ILE A 61 -7.25 -6.87 -5.05
N GLU A 62 -6.76 -7.59 -6.04
CA GLU A 62 -7.44 -8.70 -6.69
C GLU A 62 -7.77 -9.83 -5.70
N GLU A 63 -6.81 -10.21 -4.86
CA GLU A 63 -7.00 -11.18 -3.79
C GLU A 63 -8.04 -10.73 -2.75
N ASP A 64 -7.95 -9.49 -2.29
CA ASP A 64 -8.88 -8.92 -1.30
C ASP A 64 -10.31 -8.81 -1.86
N VAL A 65 -10.46 -8.40 -3.12
CA VAL A 65 -11.76 -8.33 -3.80
C VAL A 65 -12.37 -9.73 -3.96
N ALA A 66 -11.59 -10.69 -4.44
CA ALA A 66 -12.04 -12.08 -4.57
C ALA A 66 -12.46 -12.67 -3.23
N SER A 67 -11.73 -12.36 -2.15
CA SER A 67 -12.06 -12.83 -0.80
C SER A 67 -13.35 -12.24 -0.20
N LYS A 68 -13.83 -11.12 -0.73
CA LYS A 68 -15.08 -10.45 -0.32
C LYS A 68 -16.32 -11.01 -1.01
N CYS A 69 -16.16 -11.75 -2.11
CA CYS A 69 -17.26 -12.42 -2.78
C CYS A 69 -17.77 -13.58 -1.90
N ARG A 70 -19.08 -13.81 -1.92
CA ARG A 70 -19.73 -14.88 -1.14
C ARG A 70 -20.66 -15.68 -2.04
N GLY A 71 -20.86 -16.94 -1.73
CA GLY A 71 -21.81 -17.78 -2.45
C GLY A 71 -21.31 -19.18 -2.72
N GLU A 72 -21.99 -19.89 -3.65
CA GLU A 72 -21.73 -21.27 -4.02
C GLU A 72 -20.70 -21.36 -5.16
N PHE A 73 -19.41 -21.27 -4.83
CA PHE A 73 -18.32 -21.45 -5.78
C PHE A 73 -17.12 -22.14 -5.13
N LEU A 74 -16.32 -22.83 -5.93
CA LEU A 74 -15.09 -23.49 -5.49
C LEU A 74 -13.94 -22.48 -5.32
N ARG A 75 -13.87 -21.52 -6.24
CA ARG A 75 -12.83 -20.51 -6.30
C ARG A 75 -13.38 -19.24 -6.94
N ALA A 76 -12.92 -18.10 -6.45
CA ALA A 76 -13.12 -16.79 -7.08
C ALA A 76 -11.76 -16.15 -7.39
N THR A 77 -11.70 -15.45 -8.51
CA THR A 77 -10.60 -14.57 -8.89
C THR A 77 -11.16 -13.24 -9.34
N TYR A 78 -10.35 -12.20 -9.30
CA TYR A 78 -10.73 -10.87 -9.75
C TYR A 78 -9.63 -10.29 -10.63
N SER A 79 -10.00 -9.60 -11.69
CA SER A 79 -9.09 -8.83 -12.54
C SER A 79 -9.39 -7.34 -12.39
N LEU A 80 -8.44 -6.59 -11.85
CA LEU A 80 -8.56 -5.14 -11.68
C LEU A 80 -8.60 -4.43 -13.04
N LYS A 81 -7.86 -4.92 -14.01
CA LYS A 81 -7.82 -4.38 -15.37
C LYS A 81 -9.14 -4.53 -16.10
N GLU A 82 -9.77 -5.69 -15.98
CA GLU A 82 -11.03 -6.00 -16.68
C GLU A 82 -12.26 -5.60 -15.87
N GLN A 83 -12.10 -5.25 -14.59
CA GLN A 83 -13.19 -4.97 -13.65
C GLN A 83 -14.20 -6.11 -13.59
N ARG A 84 -13.70 -7.36 -13.56
CA ARG A 84 -14.50 -8.58 -13.56
C ARG A 84 -14.07 -9.55 -12.47
N ALA A 85 -15.05 -10.16 -11.83
CA ALA A 85 -14.88 -11.30 -10.97
C ALA A 85 -15.18 -12.58 -11.75
N THR A 86 -14.32 -13.57 -11.65
CA THR A 86 -14.49 -14.89 -12.26
C THR A 86 -14.69 -15.92 -11.17
N PHE A 87 -15.77 -16.67 -11.27
CA PHE A 87 -16.14 -17.73 -10.33
C PHE A 87 -16.05 -19.08 -11.01
N PHE A 88 -15.47 -20.04 -10.32
CA PHE A 88 -15.43 -21.43 -10.74
C PHE A 88 -16.48 -22.20 -9.94
N VAL A 89 -17.53 -22.61 -10.62
CA VAL A 89 -18.74 -23.21 -10.03
C VAL A 89 -18.86 -24.66 -10.51
N GLY A 90 -19.41 -25.53 -9.68
CA GLY A 90 -19.57 -26.94 -10.00
C GLY A 90 -18.88 -27.85 -8.99
N ASP A 91 -18.45 -29.02 -9.44
CA ASP A 91 -17.68 -29.97 -8.64
C ASP A 91 -16.28 -30.22 -9.25
N ARG A 92 -15.46 -31.08 -8.60
CA ARG A 92 -14.10 -31.38 -9.07
C ARG A 92 -14.06 -32.09 -10.45
N LYS A 93 -15.17 -32.64 -10.92
CA LYS A 93 -15.28 -33.37 -12.19
C LYS A 93 -15.86 -32.52 -13.30
N GLU A 94 -16.75 -31.60 -12.97
CA GLU A 94 -17.38 -30.71 -13.92
C GLU A 94 -17.44 -29.28 -13.38
N MET A 95 -16.55 -28.42 -13.88
CA MET A 95 -16.38 -27.04 -13.43
C MET A 95 -16.72 -26.05 -14.54
N HIS A 96 -17.55 -25.08 -14.23
CA HIS A 96 -17.96 -24.01 -15.14
C HIS A 96 -17.40 -22.67 -14.68
N ARG A 97 -17.06 -21.82 -15.64
CA ARG A 97 -16.60 -20.46 -15.41
C ARG A 97 -17.79 -19.51 -15.57
N LEU A 98 -18.02 -18.69 -14.54
CA LEU A 98 -19.00 -17.61 -14.54
C LEU A 98 -18.28 -16.28 -14.33
N GLU A 99 -18.52 -15.31 -15.19
CA GLU A 99 -17.94 -13.97 -15.08
C GLU A 99 -19.01 -12.95 -14.74
N MET A 100 -18.71 -12.09 -13.75
CA MET A 100 -19.60 -11.02 -13.32
C MET A 100 -18.83 -9.68 -13.28
N PRO A 101 -19.43 -8.60 -13.78
CA PRO A 101 -18.81 -7.28 -13.66
C PRO A 101 -18.79 -6.83 -12.19
N LEU A 102 -17.65 -6.31 -11.74
CA LEU A 102 -17.48 -5.78 -10.40
C LEU A 102 -16.54 -4.59 -10.46
N ALA A 103 -17.11 -3.39 -10.33
CA ALA A 103 -16.32 -2.16 -10.35
C ALA A 103 -15.59 -1.94 -9.03
N VAL A 104 -14.31 -1.67 -9.12
CA VAL A 104 -13.44 -1.28 -7.99
C VAL A 104 -12.96 0.15 -8.18
N GLY A 105 -13.30 1.03 -7.24
CA GLY A 105 -12.91 2.43 -7.26
C GLY A 105 -11.49 2.63 -6.72
N LEU A 106 -10.69 3.46 -7.42
CA LEU A 106 -9.40 3.95 -6.95
C LEU A 106 -9.52 5.44 -6.62
N VAL A 107 -9.61 5.77 -5.34
CA VAL A 107 -9.87 7.13 -4.87
C VAL A 107 -8.56 7.82 -4.48
N LYS A 108 -8.35 9.04 -4.92
CA LYS A 108 -7.17 9.84 -4.56
C LYS A 108 -7.26 10.34 -3.12
N ALA A 109 -6.26 10.00 -2.29
CA ALA A 109 -6.13 10.51 -0.93
C ALA A 109 -4.65 10.65 -0.55
N LEU A 110 -4.28 11.76 0.10
CA LEU A 110 -2.88 11.93 0.55
C LEU A 110 -2.58 11.00 1.73
N CYS A 111 -1.48 10.25 1.63
CA CYS A 111 -0.97 9.49 2.77
C CYS A 111 -0.40 10.44 3.84
N PRO A 112 -0.34 10.01 5.12
CA PRO A 112 0.15 10.86 6.23
C PRO A 112 1.54 11.46 5.99
N ASP A 113 2.45 10.68 5.41
CA ASP A 113 3.82 11.15 5.12
C ASP A 113 3.83 12.25 4.05
N CYS A 114 3.07 12.08 2.98
CA CYS A 114 2.96 13.10 1.93
C CYS A 114 2.23 14.34 2.41
N SER A 115 1.23 14.20 3.28
CA SER A 115 0.55 15.31 3.94
C SER A 115 1.49 16.10 4.84
N ARG A 116 2.23 15.40 5.72
CA ARG A 116 3.25 16.02 6.60
C ARG A 116 4.37 16.67 5.80
N LYS A 117 4.87 16.00 4.76
CA LYS A 117 5.89 16.58 3.88
C LYS A 117 5.43 17.88 3.24
N SER A 118 4.17 17.95 2.81
CA SER A 118 3.59 19.16 2.21
C SER A 118 3.47 20.32 3.19
N SER A 119 3.19 20.04 4.47
CA SER A 119 3.11 21.06 5.52
C SER A 119 4.49 21.48 6.05
N GLY A 120 5.59 20.97 5.47
CA GLY A 120 6.96 21.26 5.95
C GLY A 120 7.27 20.65 7.31
N TYR A 121 6.49 19.65 7.77
CA TYR A 121 6.71 18.99 9.05
C TYR A 121 8.05 18.28 9.10
N PHE A 122 8.74 18.39 10.25
CA PHE A 122 9.96 17.65 10.56
C PHE A 122 10.12 17.48 12.09
N GLU A 123 10.79 16.42 12.49
CA GLU A 123 11.15 16.13 13.89
C GLU A 123 12.65 16.32 14.15
N ALA A 124 13.46 16.15 13.10
CA ALA A 124 14.91 16.24 13.21
C ALA A 124 15.52 17.03 12.05
N ILE A 125 16.69 17.63 12.33
CA ILE A 125 17.53 18.30 11.34
C ILE A 125 18.89 17.61 11.33
N ILE A 126 19.39 17.21 10.16
CA ILE A 126 20.79 16.81 9.98
C ILE A 126 21.55 18.02 9.44
N GLN A 127 22.53 18.46 10.17
CA GLN A 127 23.45 19.51 9.74
C GLN A 127 24.76 18.87 9.32
N LEU A 128 25.05 18.88 8.01
CA LEU A 128 26.28 18.37 7.42
C LEU A 128 27.24 19.52 7.23
N ARG A 129 28.40 19.44 7.85
CA ARG A 129 29.43 20.49 7.80
C ARG A 129 30.79 19.92 7.41
N GLY A 130 31.59 20.66 6.65
CA GLY A 130 32.95 20.29 6.26
C GLY A 130 33.18 20.39 4.77
N LYS A 131 34.09 19.57 4.22
CA LYS A 131 34.50 19.62 2.81
C LYS A 131 33.29 19.45 1.87
N PRO A 132 33.07 20.34 0.87
CA PRO A 132 31.89 20.32 0.02
C PRO A 132 31.60 18.95 -0.67
N SER A 133 32.66 18.27 -1.11
CA SER A 133 32.54 16.94 -1.72
C SER A 133 31.97 15.89 -0.74
N SER A 134 32.43 15.90 0.50
CA SER A 134 31.93 15.02 1.56
C SER A 134 30.48 15.36 1.93
N VAL A 135 30.16 16.64 2.10
CA VAL A 135 28.78 17.10 2.38
C VAL A 135 27.83 16.63 1.27
N LYS A 136 28.14 16.85 0.00
CA LYS A 136 27.32 16.42 -1.13
C LYS A 136 27.15 14.90 -1.20
N ARG A 137 28.22 14.16 -0.95
CA ARG A 137 28.19 12.68 -0.93
C ARG A 137 27.27 12.16 0.17
N TYR A 138 27.44 12.62 1.39
CA TYR A 138 26.64 12.18 2.53
C TYR A 138 25.19 12.68 2.47
N ALA A 139 24.92 13.89 1.96
CA ALA A 139 23.56 14.37 1.73
C ALA A 139 22.81 13.44 0.77
N ARG A 140 23.45 13.02 -0.34
CA ARG A 140 22.85 12.04 -1.28
C ARG A 140 22.60 10.70 -0.62
N LEU A 141 23.55 10.20 0.17
CA LEU A 141 23.45 8.93 0.88
C LEU A 141 22.30 8.95 1.88
N PHE A 142 22.21 9.98 2.74
CA PHE A 142 21.11 10.14 3.68
C PHE A 142 19.76 10.23 2.97
N LYS A 143 19.66 11.00 1.88
CA LYS A 143 18.43 11.08 1.09
C LYS A 143 18.01 9.72 0.56
N LYS A 144 18.93 8.94 -0.01
CA LYS A 144 18.65 7.60 -0.56
C LYS A 144 18.16 6.63 0.49
N ILE A 145 18.77 6.61 1.67
CA ILE A 145 18.41 5.65 2.73
C ILE A 145 17.13 6.09 3.45
N LEU A 146 17.05 7.37 3.85
CA LEU A 146 15.90 7.90 4.58
C LEU A 146 14.61 7.88 3.76
N SER A 147 14.67 8.03 2.43
CA SER A 147 13.47 7.97 1.57
C SER A 147 12.73 6.63 1.64
N ARG A 148 13.38 5.56 2.10
CA ARG A 148 12.77 4.24 2.28
C ARG A 148 12.05 4.08 3.62
N LYS A 149 12.49 4.82 4.66
CA LYS A 149 12.00 4.69 6.05
C LYS A 149 11.15 5.89 6.48
N THR A 150 11.43 7.08 5.95
CA THR A 150 10.76 8.33 6.28
C THR A 150 10.83 9.30 5.10
N PHE A 151 10.55 10.58 5.33
CA PHE A 151 10.65 11.62 4.30
C PHE A 151 11.58 12.75 4.73
N ILE A 152 12.11 13.47 3.74
CA ILE A 152 12.79 14.75 3.92
C ILE A 152 11.85 15.83 3.42
N SER A 153 11.43 16.73 4.32
CA SER A 153 10.48 17.79 4.00
C SER A 153 11.15 18.98 3.32
N LYS A 154 12.41 19.26 3.67
CA LYS A 154 13.19 20.39 3.16
C LYS A 154 14.67 20.07 3.14
N GLU A 155 15.40 20.65 2.18
CA GLU A 155 16.84 20.67 2.10
C GLU A 155 17.27 22.12 1.93
N GLU A 156 18.27 22.57 2.69
CA GLU A 156 18.84 23.90 2.60
C GLU A 156 20.34 23.80 2.43
N GLU A 157 20.85 24.38 1.35
CA GLU A 157 22.27 24.59 1.18
C GLU A 157 22.71 25.81 2.00
N ARG A 158 23.80 25.68 2.73
CA ARG A 158 24.42 26.72 3.54
C ARG A 158 25.86 26.93 3.08
N LYS A 159 26.43 28.11 3.35
CA LYS A 159 27.84 28.37 3.08
C LYS A 159 28.77 27.33 3.71
N GLU A 160 28.39 26.82 4.87
CA GLU A 160 29.14 25.86 5.68
C GLU A 160 28.77 24.38 5.42
N GLY A 161 27.81 24.09 4.53
CA GLY A 161 27.33 22.73 4.27
C GLY A 161 25.87 22.62 3.86
N ALA A 162 25.17 21.61 4.36
CA ALA A 162 23.77 21.37 4.03
C ALA A 162 22.96 20.96 5.26
N ASP A 163 21.71 21.38 5.31
CA ASP A 163 20.73 21.03 6.34
C ASP A 163 19.60 20.23 5.71
N LEU A 164 19.34 19.02 6.25
CA LEU A 164 18.25 18.14 5.83
C LEU A 164 17.21 18.05 6.94
N TYR A 165 15.95 18.36 6.63
CA TYR A 165 14.83 18.33 7.56
C TYR A 165 14.09 17.00 7.45
N VAL A 166 14.19 16.16 8.48
CA VAL A 166 13.77 14.75 8.47
C VAL A 166 12.45 14.58 9.24
N GLY A 167 11.51 13.85 8.63
CA GLY A 167 10.16 13.66 9.16
C GLY A 167 10.06 12.80 10.40
N ASN A 168 11.01 11.86 10.62
CA ASN A 168 11.00 10.97 11.78
C ASN A 168 12.38 10.91 12.42
N SER A 169 12.47 11.38 13.68
CA SER A 169 13.73 11.42 14.43
C SER A 169 14.25 10.04 14.83
N LYS A 170 13.37 9.07 15.08
CA LYS A 170 13.75 7.70 15.48
C LYS A 170 14.46 6.98 14.33
N GLU A 171 13.92 7.09 13.11
CA GLU A 171 14.54 6.51 11.92
C GLU A 171 15.91 7.10 11.63
N LEU A 172 16.07 8.39 11.87
CA LEU A 172 17.37 9.05 11.74
C LEU A 172 18.38 8.53 12.79
N ILE A 173 17.96 8.40 14.05
CA ILE A 173 18.82 7.88 15.11
C ILE A 173 19.26 6.45 14.81
N SER A 174 18.33 5.59 14.34
CA SER A 174 18.66 4.22 13.93
C SER A 174 19.71 4.21 12.82
N LEU A 175 19.50 5.03 11.80
CA LEU A 175 20.43 5.13 10.67
C LEU A 175 21.83 5.60 11.10
N LEU A 176 21.92 6.62 11.94
CA LEU A 176 23.22 7.12 12.42
C LEU A 176 23.98 6.05 13.21
N ARG A 177 23.26 5.24 14.02
CA ARG A 177 23.86 4.10 14.76
C ARG A 177 24.32 3.00 13.81
N GLU A 178 23.48 2.59 12.85
CA GLU A 178 23.82 1.59 11.84
C GLU A 178 25.07 1.98 11.02
N MET A 179 25.24 3.25 10.75
CA MET A 179 26.39 3.79 10.01
C MET A 179 27.63 4.08 10.88
N GLY A 180 27.54 3.93 12.20
CA GLY A 180 28.61 4.27 13.12
C GLY A 180 28.96 5.78 13.14
N ILE A 181 28.04 6.65 12.68
CA ILE A 181 28.28 8.10 12.59
C ILE A 181 28.01 8.76 13.94
N ARG A 182 29.03 9.40 14.48
CA ARG A 182 28.89 10.24 15.67
C ARG A 182 28.41 11.63 15.28
N ALA A 183 27.31 12.09 15.88
CA ALA A 183 26.76 13.42 15.71
C ALA A 183 26.72 14.17 17.03
N HIS A 184 26.97 15.47 16.98
CA HIS A 184 26.67 16.32 18.13
C HIS A 184 25.18 16.61 18.17
N VAL A 185 24.51 16.32 19.29
CA VAL A 185 23.05 16.34 19.39
C VAL A 185 22.59 17.51 20.26
N SER A 186 21.68 18.32 19.71
CA SER A 186 20.97 19.34 20.48
C SER A 186 19.47 19.18 20.34
N ARG A 187 18.71 19.56 21.38
CA ARG A 187 17.24 19.46 21.38
C ARG A 187 16.62 20.80 21.75
N LYS A 188 15.60 21.20 20.98
CA LYS A 188 14.83 22.41 21.27
C LYS A 188 13.35 22.03 21.43
N LEU A 189 12.69 22.55 22.45
CA LEU A 189 11.25 22.41 22.63
C LEU A 189 10.54 23.07 21.43
N ALA A 190 9.72 22.31 20.75
CA ALA A 190 8.99 22.76 19.56
C ALA A 190 7.50 23.04 19.83
N GLY A 191 6.98 22.51 20.94
CA GLY A 191 5.58 22.67 21.33
C GLY A 191 5.12 21.55 22.27
N GLN A 192 3.81 21.50 22.49
CA GLN A 192 3.17 20.47 23.28
C GLN A 192 1.95 19.94 22.53
N ARG A 193 1.71 18.65 22.58
CA ARG A 193 0.52 18.01 22.00
C ARG A 193 0.01 16.94 22.98
N GLU A 194 -1.28 17.01 23.33
CA GLU A 194 -1.92 16.03 24.22
C GLU A 194 -1.13 15.82 25.53
N GLY A 195 -0.68 16.92 26.16
CA GLY A 195 0.13 16.89 27.40
C GLY A 195 1.61 16.48 27.19
N LYS A 196 2.02 16.02 26.01
CA LYS A 196 3.40 15.59 25.73
C LYS A 196 4.21 16.70 25.09
N ARG A 197 5.40 16.97 25.65
CA ARG A 197 6.37 17.92 25.08
C ARG A 197 6.95 17.37 23.78
N LEU A 198 6.89 18.15 22.71
CA LEU A 198 7.47 17.84 21.40
C LEU A 198 8.82 18.54 21.27
N TYR A 199 9.85 17.78 20.92
CA TYR A 199 11.18 18.31 20.69
C TYR A 199 11.59 18.16 19.24
N ARG A 200 12.27 19.19 18.71
CA ARG A 200 13.03 19.09 17.47
C ARG A 200 14.48 18.82 17.83
N THR A 201 15.05 17.78 17.22
CA THR A 201 16.42 17.34 17.50
C THR A 201 17.32 17.70 16.32
N THR A 202 18.43 18.37 16.57
CA THR A 202 19.43 18.69 15.57
C THR A 202 20.65 17.79 15.76
N PHE A 203 21.10 17.16 14.68
CA PHE A 203 22.27 16.28 14.60
C PHE A 203 23.32 16.96 13.73
N LEU A 204 24.35 17.50 14.35
CA LEU A 204 25.49 18.10 13.67
C LEU A 204 26.54 17.03 13.40
N ILE A 205 26.86 16.82 12.13
CA ILE A 205 27.89 15.91 11.64
C ILE A 205 28.97 16.73 10.96
N ARG A 206 30.20 16.63 11.46
CA ARG A 206 31.37 17.30 10.90
C ARG A 206 32.26 16.28 10.20
N PHE A 207 32.55 16.54 8.94
CA PHE A 207 33.52 15.78 8.16
C PHE A 207 34.86 16.51 8.25
N SER A 208 35.86 15.81 8.75
CA SER A 208 37.23 16.33 8.83
C SER A 208 37.70 16.84 7.47
N LYS A 209 38.57 17.86 7.53
CA LYS A 209 39.17 18.47 6.34
C LYS A 209 40.00 17.48 5.53
#